data_3f0346835f447bd6454aec9952b3b032
#
_entry.id   3f0346835f447bd6454aec9952b3b032
#
_cell.length_a   1.000
_cell.length_b   1.000
_cell.length_c   1.000
_cell.angle_alpha   90.00
_cell.angle_beta   90.00
_cell.angle_gamma   90.00
#
_symmetry.space_group_name_H-M   'P 1'
#
loop_
_entity.id
_entity.type
_entity.pdbx_description
1 polymer ?
#
loop_
_entity_poly.entity_id
_entity_poly.type
_entity_poly.pdbx_seq_one_letter_code
_entity_poly.pdbx_strand_id
1 'polypeptide(L)'
;MKLIPRPYGHPDVVALTDEVQAHYRELYGGPGDESVVEVADFEAPTGHFLVGYVDNVPVAMGGWRRLGERPGLPSANAAEIKRMYVAPSARGRGLSRIVLAELETSARAAGLDWLVLETGRPQTSAVGLYRASGYTEVDGAPYGHYVGAPDAIHLGRPLG
;
A
#
# COMPACT_ATOMS: atom_id res chain seq x y z
N MET A 1 -2.01 18.29 5.42
CA MET A 1 -2.88 17.12 5.20
C MET A 1 -3.22 16.46 6.51
N LYS A 2 -4.46 16.07 6.68
CA LYS A 2 -4.93 15.38 7.87
C LYS A 2 -5.11 13.89 7.55
N LEU A 3 -4.45 13.02 8.30
CA LEU A 3 -4.59 11.57 8.15
C LEU A 3 -5.60 11.04 9.16
N ILE A 4 -6.62 10.34 8.68
CA ILE A 4 -7.68 9.79 9.52
C ILE A 4 -7.82 8.30 9.21
N PRO A 5 -7.77 7.42 10.25
CA PRO A 5 -8.11 6.02 10.06
C PRO A 5 -9.56 5.87 9.58
N ARG A 6 -9.76 5.06 8.56
CA ARG A 6 -11.09 4.78 8.01
C ARG A 6 -11.22 3.28 7.73
N PRO A 7 -12.42 2.71 7.88
CA PRO A 7 -12.68 1.36 7.39
C PRO A 7 -12.46 1.28 5.88
N TYR A 8 -12.00 0.16 5.37
CA TYR A 8 -11.78 0.00 3.92
C TYR A 8 -13.04 0.22 3.09
N GLY A 9 -14.23 -0.08 3.65
CA GLY A 9 -15.52 0.16 3.00
C GLY A 9 -16.06 1.59 3.11
N HIS A 10 -15.32 2.51 3.74
CA HIS A 10 -15.77 3.90 3.87
C HIS A 10 -15.96 4.55 2.49
N PRO A 11 -17.01 5.40 2.30
CA PRO A 11 -17.26 6.04 0.99
C PRO A 11 -16.07 6.77 0.38
N ASP A 12 -15.24 7.43 1.19
CA ASP A 12 -14.07 8.12 0.70
C ASP A 12 -13.01 7.15 0.17
N VAL A 13 -12.88 5.98 0.78
CA VAL A 13 -11.99 4.92 0.31
C VAL A 13 -12.50 4.33 -1.00
N VAL A 14 -13.81 4.10 -1.10
CA VAL A 14 -14.44 3.59 -2.33
C VAL A 14 -14.17 4.56 -3.49
N ALA A 15 -14.37 5.86 -3.28
CA ALA A 15 -14.15 6.86 -4.31
C ALA A 15 -12.69 6.88 -4.79
N LEU A 16 -11.72 6.86 -3.86
CA LEU A 16 -10.30 6.83 -4.20
C LEU A 16 -9.91 5.50 -4.86
N THR A 17 -10.51 4.40 -4.46
CA THR A 17 -10.29 3.09 -5.07
C THR A 17 -10.76 3.08 -6.52
N ASP A 18 -11.92 3.64 -6.81
CA ASP A 18 -12.41 3.75 -8.18
C ASP A 18 -11.46 4.58 -9.06
N GLU A 19 -10.92 5.67 -8.50
CA GLU A 19 -9.92 6.49 -9.21
C GLU A 19 -8.64 5.70 -9.53
N VAL A 20 -8.08 4.99 -8.56
CA VAL A 20 -6.83 4.24 -8.77
C VAL A 20 -7.03 3.06 -9.69
N GLN A 21 -8.19 2.40 -9.66
CA GLN A 21 -8.49 1.33 -10.60
C GLN A 21 -8.58 1.85 -12.04
N ALA A 22 -9.19 3.02 -12.24
CA ALA A 22 -9.20 3.67 -13.54
C ALA A 22 -7.77 4.00 -14.02
N HIS A 23 -6.90 4.47 -13.12
CA HIS A 23 -5.49 4.74 -13.41
C HIS A 23 -4.75 3.46 -13.82
N TYR A 24 -4.97 2.35 -13.14
CA TYR A 24 -4.32 1.08 -13.48
C TYR A 24 -4.80 0.54 -14.82
N ARG A 25 -6.09 0.65 -15.14
CA ARG A 25 -6.61 0.28 -16.45
C ARG A 25 -5.97 1.09 -17.58
N GLU A 26 -5.75 2.37 -17.34
CA GLU A 26 -5.08 3.26 -18.31
C GLU A 26 -3.60 2.90 -18.46
N LEU A 27 -2.90 2.62 -17.34
CA LEU A 27 -1.46 2.36 -17.32
C LEU A 27 -1.10 0.97 -17.88
N TYR A 28 -1.86 -0.05 -17.52
CA TYR A 28 -1.56 -1.45 -17.84
C TYR A 28 -2.48 -2.02 -18.91
N GLY A 29 -3.61 -1.37 -19.21
CA GLY A 29 -4.72 -2.00 -19.90
C GLY A 29 -5.41 -3.04 -19.01
N GLY A 30 -6.46 -3.69 -19.50
CA GLY A 30 -7.17 -4.72 -18.76
C GLY A 30 -8.04 -4.18 -17.62
N PRO A 31 -8.41 -5.05 -16.63
CA PRO A 31 -9.43 -4.74 -15.63
C PRO A 31 -8.95 -3.92 -14.43
N GLY A 32 -7.67 -3.57 -14.32
CA GLY A 32 -7.07 -2.91 -13.16
C GLY A 32 -6.43 -3.91 -12.20
N ASP A 33 -6.26 -3.51 -10.93
CA ASP A 33 -5.72 -4.39 -9.89
C ASP A 33 -6.78 -5.41 -9.48
N GLU A 34 -6.51 -6.68 -9.70
CA GLU A 34 -7.39 -7.79 -9.35
C GLU A 34 -7.03 -8.49 -8.04
N SER A 35 -6.03 -7.98 -7.31
CA SER A 35 -5.67 -8.56 -6.02
C SER A 35 -6.85 -8.46 -5.05
N VAL A 36 -7.14 -9.57 -4.36
CA VAL A 36 -8.30 -9.67 -3.47
C VAL A 36 -7.98 -9.00 -2.14
N VAL A 37 -8.81 -8.03 -1.77
CA VAL A 37 -8.79 -7.41 -0.44
C VAL A 37 -10.22 -7.32 0.08
N GLU A 38 -10.36 -7.49 1.38
CA GLU A 38 -11.64 -7.42 2.08
C GLU A 38 -11.59 -6.36 3.17
N VAL A 39 -12.76 -5.85 3.58
CA VAL A 39 -12.86 -4.84 4.65
C VAL A 39 -12.17 -5.34 5.93
N ALA A 40 -12.39 -6.61 6.29
CA ALA A 40 -11.80 -7.20 7.50
C ALA A 40 -10.26 -7.28 7.47
N ASP A 41 -9.64 -7.30 6.28
CA ASP A 41 -8.17 -7.32 6.14
C ASP A 41 -7.53 -6.10 6.79
N PHE A 42 -8.23 -4.97 6.80
CA PHE A 42 -7.72 -3.70 7.30
C PHE A 42 -8.31 -3.28 8.65
N GLU A 43 -9.07 -4.15 9.30
CA GLU A 43 -9.56 -3.93 10.66
C GLU A 43 -8.53 -4.37 11.69
N ALA A 44 -8.42 -3.61 12.79
CA ALA A 44 -7.54 -4.01 13.89
C ALA A 44 -7.99 -5.34 14.51
N PRO A 45 -7.07 -6.22 14.88
CA PRO A 45 -5.60 -6.14 14.80
C PRO A 45 -5.02 -6.62 13.47
N THR A 46 -5.85 -7.04 12.52
CA THR A 46 -5.42 -7.66 11.25
C THR A 46 -4.76 -6.65 10.32
N GLY A 47 -5.22 -5.41 10.37
CA GLY A 47 -4.72 -4.38 9.46
C GLY A 47 -5.00 -2.97 9.95
N HIS A 48 -4.76 -2.03 9.05
CA HIS A 48 -4.96 -0.60 9.29
C HIS A 48 -5.15 0.10 7.95
N PHE A 49 -6.02 1.10 7.89
CA PHE A 49 -6.24 1.88 6.68
C PHE A 49 -6.39 3.36 7.01
N LEU A 50 -5.77 4.21 6.18
CA LEU A 50 -5.75 5.66 6.36
C LEU A 50 -6.27 6.36 5.12
N VAL A 51 -6.97 7.47 5.34
CA VAL A 51 -7.30 8.44 4.29
C VAL A 51 -6.71 9.78 4.66
N GLY A 52 -6.06 10.43 3.71
CA GLY A 52 -5.51 11.77 3.85
C GLY A 52 -6.45 12.82 3.24
N TYR A 53 -6.70 13.87 4.00
CA TYR A 53 -7.62 14.95 3.63
C TYR A 53 -6.88 16.27 3.51
N VAL A 54 -7.15 17.02 2.45
CA VAL A 54 -6.76 18.41 2.29
C VAL A 54 -8.02 19.22 2.09
N ASP A 55 -8.25 20.23 2.95
CA ASP A 55 -9.47 21.05 2.94
C ASP A 55 -10.76 20.19 2.94
N ASN A 56 -10.76 19.16 3.77
CA ASN A 56 -11.86 18.18 3.90
C ASN A 56 -12.15 17.33 2.65
N VAL A 57 -11.23 17.32 1.67
CA VAL A 57 -11.34 16.49 0.47
C VAL A 57 -10.40 15.30 0.60
N PRO A 58 -10.87 14.06 0.38
CA PRO A 58 -10.00 12.89 0.40
C PRO A 58 -9.09 12.92 -0.84
N VAL A 59 -7.77 12.91 -0.63
CA VAL A 59 -6.78 13.04 -1.71
C VAL A 59 -5.70 11.96 -1.67
N ALA A 60 -5.62 11.18 -0.60
CA ALA A 60 -4.60 10.15 -0.44
C ALA A 60 -5.13 9.00 0.40
N MET A 61 -4.57 7.83 0.21
CA MET A 61 -4.92 6.66 1.02
C MET A 61 -3.80 5.64 1.03
N GLY A 62 -3.89 4.71 1.93
CA GLY A 62 -3.05 3.52 2.01
C GLY A 62 -3.36 2.71 3.25
N GLY A 63 -2.97 1.45 3.21
CA GLY A 63 -3.17 0.56 4.35
C GLY A 63 -2.12 -0.54 4.37
N TRP A 64 -2.12 -1.29 5.47
CA TRP A 64 -1.37 -2.54 5.57
C TRP A 64 -2.25 -3.63 6.17
N ARG A 65 -1.96 -4.87 5.78
CA ARG A 65 -2.61 -6.06 6.33
C ARG A 65 -1.56 -7.09 6.73
N ARG A 66 -1.78 -7.77 7.85
CA ARG A 66 -0.90 -8.85 8.30
C ARG A 66 -0.93 -10.00 7.31
N LEU A 67 0.24 -10.55 7.02
CA LEU A 67 0.35 -11.71 6.14
C LEU A 67 0.39 -13.03 6.92
N GLY A 68 0.78 -12.97 8.18
CA GLY A 68 1.05 -14.16 8.96
C GLY A 68 2.31 -14.87 8.51
N GLU A 69 2.54 -16.06 9.03
CA GLU A 69 3.69 -16.85 8.66
C GLU A 69 3.47 -17.49 7.27
N ARG A 70 4.35 -17.18 6.33
CA ARG A 70 4.34 -17.73 4.97
C ARG A 70 5.76 -18.00 4.50
N PRO A 71 5.98 -19.09 3.71
CA PRO A 71 7.28 -19.32 3.08
C PRO A 71 7.71 -18.12 2.22
N GLY A 72 8.98 -17.77 2.28
CA GLY A 72 9.55 -16.70 1.49
C GLY A 72 9.40 -15.28 2.06
N LEU A 73 8.65 -15.10 3.15
CA LEU A 73 8.60 -13.80 3.83
C LEU A 73 9.82 -13.63 4.75
N PRO A 74 10.30 -12.39 4.90
CA PRO A 74 11.45 -12.11 5.77
C PRO A 74 11.14 -12.27 7.26
N SER A 75 9.86 -12.34 7.65
CA SER A 75 9.43 -12.45 9.04
C SER A 75 8.02 -12.99 9.12
N ALA A 76 7.70 -13.67 10.23
CA ALA A 76 6.33 -14.05 10.56
C ALA A 76 5.47 -12.84 11.00
N ASN A 77 6.10 -11.72 11.34
CA ASN A 77 5.45 -10.47 11.75
C ASN A 77 5.52 -9.41 10.64
N ALA A 78 5.32 -9.82 9.40
CA ALA A 78 5.27 -8.94 8.25
C ALA A 78 3.83 -8.56 7.92
N ALA A 79 3.66 -7.36 7.39
CA ALA A 79 2.41 -6.92 6.78
C ALA A 79 2.67 -6.39 5.37
N GLU A 80 1.63 -6.45 4.55
CA GLU A 80 1.67 -5.98 3.17
C GLU A 80 1.01 -4.62 3.05
N ILE A 81 1.73 -3.66 2.44
CA ILE A 81 1.15 -2.37 2.06
C ILE A 81 0.25 -2.58 0.84
N LYS A 82 -0.96 -2.03 0.91
CA LYS A 82 -1.96 -2.12 -0.15
C LYS A 82 -2.60 -0.76 -0.40
N ARG A 83 -2.97 -0.51 -1.64
CA ARG A 83 -3.82 0.62 -2.04
C ARG A 83 -3.20 1.99 -1.74
N MET A 84 -1.87 2.12 -1.79
CA MET A 84 -1.22 3.43 -1.73
C MET A 84 -1.61 4.27 -2.95
N TYR A 85 -2.16 5.44 -2.71
CA TYR A 85 -2.60 6.32 -3.79
C TYR A 85 -2.63 7.78 -3.35
N VAL A 86 -2.26 8.67 -4.25
CA VAL A 86 -2.45 10.12 -4.11
C VAL A 86 -3.15 10.61 -5.37
N ALA A 87 -4.26 11.31 -5.20
CA ALA A 87 -5.02 11.87 -6.31
C ALA A 87 -4.17 12.83 -7.16
N PRO A 88 -4.37 12.89 -8.49
CA PRO A 88 -3.57 13.75 -9.36
C PRO A 88 -3.51 15.21 -8.93
N SER A 89 -4.61 15.76 -8.43
CA SER A 89 -4.71 17.15 -7.96
C SER A 89 -3.82 17.45 -6.75
N ALA A 90 -3.37 16.44 -6.02
CA ALA A 90 -2.61 16.58 -4.79
C ALA A 90 -1.16 16.09 -4.92
N ARG A 91 -0.74 15.66 -6.10
CA ARG A 91 0.63 15.16 -6.34
C ARG A 91 1.67 16.27 -6.27
N GLY A 92 2.93 15.89 -6.06
CA GLY A 92 4.05 16.82 -5.99
C GLY A 92 4.19 17.54 -4.66
N ARG A 93 3.46 17.13 -3.63
CA ARG A 93 3.48 17.74 -2.29
C ARG A 93 4.07 16.83 -1.23
N GLY A 94 4.62 15.68 -1.59
CA GLY A 94 5.17 14.71 -0.65
C GLY A 94 4.14 13.97 0.18
N LEU A 95 2.87 13.95 -0.22
CA LEU A 95 1.79 13.34 0.56
C LEU A 95 1.93 11.82 0.69
N SER A 96 2.41 11.15 -0.35
CA SER A 96 2.65 9.70 -0.29
C SER A 96 3.69 9.32 0.76
N ARG A 97 4.73 10.13 0.94
CA ARG A 97 5.73 9.92 2.00
C ARG A 97 5.12 10.07 3.39
N ILE A 98 4.21 11.00 3.56
CA ILE A 98 3.51 11.22 4.83
C ILE A 98 2.62 10.02 5.15
N VAL A 99 1.85 9.55 4.17
CA VAL A 99 1.02 8.34 4.34
C VAL A 99 1.89 7.13 4.68
N LEU A 100 2.96 6.91 3.94
CA LEU A 100 3.86 5.78 4.16
C LEU A 100 4.49 5.82 5.55
N ALA A 101 4.98 6.98 5.99
CA ALA A 101 5.56 7.16 7.32
C ALA A 101 4.56 6.84 8.44
N GLU A 102 3.32 7.25 8.29
CA GLU A 102 2.26 6.93 9.26
C GLU A 102 1.91 5.44 9.25
N LEU A 103 1.87 4.80 8.10
CA LEU A 103 1.69 3.35 8.01
C LEU A 103 2.82 2.60 8.72
N GLU A 104 4.05 3.04 8.55
CA GLU A 104 5.21 2.47 9.25
C GLU A 104 5.09 2.64 10.76
N THR A 105 4.71 3.81 11.22
CA THR A 105 4.51 4.09 12.64
C THR A 105 3.41 3.20 13.23
N SER A 106 2.28 3.10 12.56
CA SER A 106 1.17 2.26 13.02
C SER A 106 1.52 0.77 13.00
N ALA A 107 2.30 0.33 12.02
CA ALA A 107 2.77 -1.05 11.93
C ALA A 107 3.71 -1.41 13.09
N ARG A 108 4.66 -0.52 13.43
CA ARG A 108 5.52 -0.71 14.59
C ARG A 108 4.70 -0.81 15.88
N ALA A 109 3.73 0.08 16.06
CA ALA A 109 2.86 0.07 17.23
C ALA A 109 2.04 -1.21 17.35
N ALA A 110 1.74 -1.85 16.22
CA ALA A 110 1.01 -3.13 16.16
C ALA A 110 1.91 -4.36 16.34
N GLY A 111 3.21 -4.18 16.57
CA GLY A 111 4.16 -5.26 16.77
C GLY A 111 4.73 -5.88 15.50
N LEU A 112 4.54 -5.23 14.37
CA LEU A 112 5.11 -5.67 13.10
C LEU A 112 6.57 -5.24 13.00
N ASP A 113 7.39 -6.07 12.36
CA ASP A 113 8.82 -5.81 12.18
C ASP A 113 9.26 -5.70 10.72
N TRP A 114 8.35 -5.96 9.79
CA TRP A 114 8.57 -5.81 8.35
C TRP A 114 7.32 -5.29 7.66
N LEU A 115 7.51 -4.39 6.69
CA LEU A 115 6.51 -4.10 5.67
C LEU A 115 7.02 -4.55 4.31
N VAL A 116 6.15 -5.19 3.56
CA VAL A 116 6.42 -5.65 2.21
C VAL A 116 5.33 -5.12 1.27
N LEU A 117 5.61 -5.08 -0.01
CA LEU A 117 4.66 -4.63 -1.01
C LEU A 117 4.94 -5.25 -2.37
N GLU A 118 3.92 -5.27 -3.19
CA GLU A 118 3.99 -5.65 -4.59
C GLU A 118 3.62 -4.43 -5.43
N THR A 119 4.45 -4.08 -6.40
CA THR A 119 4.20 -2.96 -7.31
C THR A 119 4.63 -3.35 -8.73
N GLY A 120 4.43 -2.49 -9.69
CA GLY A 120 4.81 -2.74 -11.08
C GLY A 120 5.86 -1.74 -11.59
N ARG A 121 6.78 -2.22 -12.45
CA ARG A 121 7.81 -1.36 -13.05
C ARG A 121 7.27 -0.10 -13.72
N PRO A 122 6.13 -0.14 -14.45
CA PRO A 122 5.57 1.08 -15.04
C PRO A 122 5.18 2.16 -14.03
N GLN A 123 4.98 1.80 -12.76
CA GLN A 123 4.68 2.76 -11.69
C GLN A 123 5.95 3.41 -11.16
N THR A 124 6.63 4.18 -12.00
CA THR A 124 7.96 4.74 -11.69
C THR A 124 7.98 5.63 -10.46
N SER A 125 6.93 6.42 -10.24
CA SER A 125 6.82 7.29 -9.06
C SER A 125 6.68 6.47 -7.77
N ALA A 126 5.89 5.40 -7.80
CA ALA A 126 5.72 4.51 -6.65
C ALA A 126 7.02 3.78 -6.33
N VAL A 127 7.67 3.20 -7.34
CA VAL A 127 8.96 2.52 -7.17
C VAL A 127 9.99 3.48 -6.58
N GLY A 128 10.07 4.71 -7.10
CA GLY A 128 10.98 5.74 -6.59
C GLY A 128 10.70 6.11 -5.14
N LEU A 129 9.43 6.25 -4.76
CA LEU A 129 9.02 6.50 -3.38
C LEU A 129 9.53 5.40 -2.44
N TYR A 130 9.25 4.15 -2.77
CA TYR A 130 9.60 3.04 -1.90
C TYR A 130 11.12 2.88 -1.77
N ARG A 131 11.86 2.95 -2.87
CA ARG A 131 13.33 2.87 -2.82
C ARG A 131 13.93 4.02 -2.02
N ALA A 132 13.45 5.25 -2.21
CA ALA A 132 13.90 6.40 -1.44
C ALA A 132 13.56 6.30 0.06
N SER A 133 12.55 5.49 0.39
CA SER A 133 12.12 5.24 1.77
C SER A 133 12.79 4.02 2.40
N GLY A 134 13.78 3.43 1.74
CA GLY A 134 14.56 2.31 2.28
C GLY A 134 14.01 0.93 1.97
N TYR A 135 13.05 0.81 1.06
CA TYR A 135 12.54 -0.48 0.61
C TYR A 135 13.46 -1.06 -0.45
N THR A 136 13.80 -2.32 -0.29
CA THR A 136 14.66 -3.07 -1.21
C THR A 136 13.96 -4.34 -1.67
N GLU A 137 14.48 -4.97 -2.73
CA GLU A 137 13.90 -6.20 -3.24
C GLU A 137 13.92 -7.31 -2.21
N VAL A 138 12.80 -8.02 -2.11
CA VAL A 138 12.65 -9.19 -1.22
C VAL A 138 12.87 -10.44 -2.07
N ASP A 139 14.06 -11.02 -1.93
CA ASP A 139 14.46 -12.19 -2.71
C ASP A 139 13.71 -13.45 -2.27
N GLY A 140 13.25 -14.22 -3.25
CA GLY A 140 12.64 -15.52 -3.03
C GLY A 140 11.31 -15.50 -2.31
N ALA A 141 10.62 -14.37 -2.30
CA ALA A 141 9.37 -14.20 -1.56
C ALA A 141 8.14 -14.31 -2.48
N PRO A 142 7.64 -15.51 -2.76
CA PRO A 142 6.42 -15.66 -3.56
C PRO A 142 5.20 -15.36 -2.70
N TYR A 143 4.89 -14.09 -2.53
CA TYR A 143 3.64 -13.63 -1.95
C TYR A 143 2.97 -12.67 -2.93
N GLY A 144 1.67 -12.48 -2.77
CA GLY A 144 0.92 -11.54 -3.56
C GLY A 144 0.31 -12.14 -4.83
N HIS A 145 -0.63 -11.40 -5.38
CA HIS A 145 -1.45 -11.83 -6.52
C HIS A 145 -0.66 -11.91 -7.82
N TYR A 146 0.38 -11.08 -7.97
CA TYR A 146 1.12 -10.91 -9.22
C TYR A 146 2.46 -11.65 -9.25
N VAL A 147 2.66 -12.62 -8.37
CA VAL A 147 3.85 -13.49 -8.41
C VAL A 147 3.98 -14.11 -9.80
N GLY A 148 5.17 -13.94 -10.41
CA GLY A 148 5.44 -14.42 -11.76
C GLY A 148 5.01 -13.49 -12.89
N ALA A 149 4.32 -12.39 -12.61
CA ALA A 149 4.03 -11.37 -13.62
C ALA A 149 5.33 -10.66 -14.04
N PRO A 150 5.56 -10.41 -15.36
CA PRO A 150 6.87 -9.91 -15.83
C PRO A 150 7.27 -8.56 -15.25
N ASP A 151 6.30 -7.70 -14.96
CA ASP A 151 6.55 -6.34 -14.47
C ASP A 151 6.42 -6.20 -12.96
N ALA A 152 6.10 -7.28 -12.24
CA ALA A 152 5.93 -7.23 -10.78
C ALA A 152 7.27 -7.07 -10.07
N ILE A 153 7.28 -6.17 -9.09
CA ILE A 153 8.43 -5.95 -8.20
C ILE A 153 7.94 -6.16 -6.77
N HIS A 154 8.72 -6.91 -6.00
CA HIS A 154 8.44 -7.15 -4.59
C HIS A 154 9.50 -6.45 -3.75
N LEU A 155 9.07 -5.50 -2.94
CA LEU A 155 9.95 -4.70 -2.09
C LEU A 155 9.58 -4.89 -0.63
N GLY A 156 10.54 -4.69 0.25
CA GLY A 156 10.31 -4.76 1.69
C GLY A 156 11.33 -3.95 2.47
N ARG A 157 10.98 -3.67 3.71
CA ARG A 157 11.80 -2.92 4.64
C ARG A 157 11.61 -3.46 6.06
N PRO A 158 12.71 -3.69 6.81
CA PRO A 158 12.62 -3.92 8.25
C PRO A 158 12.20 -2.62 8.95
N LEU A 159 11.36 -2.73 9.96
CA LEU A 159 10.85 -1.57 10.68
C LEU A 159 11.71 -1.17 11.89
N GLY A 160 12.73 -1.92 12.19
CA GLY A 160 13.68 -1.63 13.25
C GLY A 160 13.14 -1.83 14.65
#